data_9a65e8d9e754fe7294f546487a045e5f
#
_entry.id   9a65e8d9e754fe7294f546487a045e5f
#
_cell.length_a   1.000
_cell.length_b   1.000
_cell.length_c   1.000
_cell.angle_alpha   90.00
_cell.angle_beta   90.00
_cell.angle_gamma   90.00
#
_symmetry.space_group_name_H-M   'P 1'
#
loop_
_entity.id
_entity.type
_entity.pdbx_description
1 polymer ?
#
loop_
_entity_poly.entity_id
_entity_poly.type
_entity_poly.pdbx_seq_one_letter_code
_entity_poly.pdbx_strand_id
1 'polypeptide(L)'
;MTIGREGGTVAHNGVMDFPTGAFLTALGCSLAAVALVMAGSFVIGKSTGKYSIIDAIWGPGFAVIAVVAFLVSLGNGDPTLRWLVLAMVVVWGLRLGGYILFRNKGLPEDPRYQEMLADANGPGVIVRKVQVPQGLTMWFVSLPVQLAMVLPGPAGWVIWLGLAVYLVGLFFEAVGDGQLAAFKKDPANKGKLMDRGLWRYTRHPNYFGDACVWVGIFLTVSWTWVGWLTILSPVLMIWLLTAKTGKALTERRMSSSRPGYADYVARTSGFFPLPPKKSPPKK
;
A
#
# COMPACT_ATOMS: atom_id res chain seq x y z
N MET A 1 1.81 21.07 -57.92
CA MET A 1 2.85 21.00 -56.90
C MET A 1 2.16 20.43 -55.64
N THR A 2 2.22 19.08 -55.50
CA THR A 2 1.44 18.31 -54.54
C THR A 2 2.38 17.97 -53.41
N ILE A 3 2.15 18.51 -52.24
CA ILE A 3 2.92 18.19 -51.02
C ILE A 3 2.26 16.98 -50.38
N GLY A 4 2.95 15.85 -50.43
CA GLY A 4 2.56 14.60 -49.78
C GLY A 4 2.59 14.75 -48.28
N ARG A 5 1.50 14.33 -47.60
CA ARG A 5 1.47 14.00 -46.19
C ARG A 5 1.87 12.54 -46.05
N GLU A 6 3.11 12.30 -45.74
CA GLU A 6 3.55 11.01 -45.22
C GLU A 6 3.44 11.03 -43.68
N GLY A 7 2.97 9.96 -43.10
CA GLY A 7 3.10 9.73 -41.67
C GLY A 7 1.95 8.99 -41.01
N GLY A 8 1.29 8.06 -41.72
CA GLY A 8 0.48 7.04 -41.03
C GLY A 8 1.33 5.78 -40.84
N THR A 9 1.87 5.55 -39.66
CA THR A 9 2.44 4.24 -39.33
C THR A 9 1.30 3.22 -39.30
N VAL A 10 1.27 2.41 -40.32
CA VAL A 10 0.36 1.27 -40.48
C VAL A 10 0.72 0.26 -39.38
N ALA A 11 -0.25 -0.03 -38.52
CA ALA A 11 -0.14 -1.10 -37.50
C ALA A 11 0.07 -2.44 -38.23
N HIS A 12 1.29 -2.95 -38.18
CA HIS A 12 1.59 -4.34 -38.50
C HIS A 12 1.17 -5.20 -37.30
N ASN A 13 0.19 -6.09 -37.55
CA ASN A 13 -0.16 -7.23 -36.69
C ASN A 13 -0.53 -6.94 -35.24
N GLY A 14 -1.63 -6.24 -34.94
CA GLY A 14 -2.41 -6.37 -33.69
C GLY A 14 -1.68 -6.42 -32.32
N VAL A 15 -0.37 -6.40 -32.30
CA VAL A 15 0.49 -6.32 -31.10
C VAL A 15 0.84 -4.85 -30.93
N MET A 16 0.22 -4.19 -29.97
CA MET A 16 0.63 -2.83 -29.59
C MET A 16 2.09 -2.89 -29.12
N ASP A 17 2.97 -2.14 -29.81
CA ASP A 17 4.36 -2.03 -29.38
C ASP A 17 4.41 -1.46 -27.97
N PHE A 18 4.89 -2.28 -27.03
CA PHE A 18 5.03 -1.87 -25.65
C PHE A 18 6.11 -0.77 -25.54
N PRO A 19 5.84 0.39 -24.92
CA PRO A 19 6.76 1.52 -24.83
C PRO A 19 7.90 1.25 -23.83
N THR A 20 8.75 0.27 -24.14
CA THR A 20 9.82 -0.23 -23.28
C THR A 20 10.72 0.89 -22.74
N GLY A 21 11.11 1.85 -23.62
CA GLY A 21 11.98 2.97 -23.23
C GLY A 21 11.33 3.86 -22.16
N ALA A 22 10.05 4.22 -22.35
CA ALA A 22 9.31 5.01 -21.37
C ALA A 22 9.11 4.26 -20.06
N PHE A 23 8.86 2.94 -20.12
CA PHE A 23 8.73 2.11 -18.92
C PHE A 23 10.04 2.01 -18.13
N LEU A 24 11.17 1.76 -18.81
CA LEU A 24 12.48 1.70 -18.14
C LEU A 24 12.86 3.06 -17.54
N THR A 25 12.52 4.17 -18.19
CA THR A 25 12.70 5.52 -17.64
C THR A 25 11.86 5.71 -16.38
N ALA A 26 10.58 5.31 -16.41
CA ALA A 26 9.71 5.37 -15.23
C ALA A 26 10.25 4.52 -14.07
N LEU A 27 10.74 3.30 -14.34
CA LEU A 27 11.36 2.43 -13.34
C LEU A 27 12.60 3.07 -12.70
N GLY A 28 13.50 3.60 -13.51
CA GLY A 28 14.75 4.20 -13.03
C GLY A 28 14.50 5.48 -12.23
N CYS A 29 13.66 6.39 -12.74
CA CYS A 29 13.32 7.64 -12.04
C CYS A 29 12.54 7.37 -10.74
N SER A 30 11.65 6.39 -10.74
CA SER A 30 10.93 5.98 -9.53
C SER A 30 11.88 5.38 -8.48
N LEU A 31 12.87 4.58 -8.89
CA LEU A 31 13.89 4.04 -7.97
C LEU A 31 14.72 5.18 -7.33
N ALA A 32 15.13 6.16 -8.14
CA ALA A 32 15.83 7.34 -7.63
C ALA A 32 14.96 8.15 -6.66
N ALA A 33 13.68 8.33 -6.98
CA ALA A 33 12.72 9.01 -6.10
C ALA A 33 12.55 8.28 -4.76
N VAL A 34 12.43 6.95 -4.79
CA VAL A 34 12.40 6.12 -3.57
C VAL A 34 13.67 6.29 -2.75
N ALA A 35 14.84 6.29 -3.38
CA ALA A 35 16.10 6.50 -2.67
C ALA A 35 16.12 7.86 -1.95
N LEU A 36 15.62 8.92 -2.59
CA LEU A 36 15.48 10.25 -1.97
C LEU A 36 14.47 10.26 -0.81
N VAL A 37 13.32 9.61 -0.98
CA VAL A 37 12.31 9.45 0.10
C VAL A 37 12.90 8.70 1.29
N MET A 38 13.64 7.61 1.04
CA MET A 38 14.31 6.85 2.10
C MET A 38 15.41 7.64 2.78
N ALA A 39 16.21 8.40 2.03
CA ALA A 39 17.21 9.30 2.60
C ALA A 39 16.57 10.39 3.48
N GLY A 40 15.50 11.01 3.02
CA GLY A 40 14.72 11.97 3.80
C GLY A 40 14.16 11.37 5.09
N SER A 41 13.58 10.17 5.00
CA SER A 41 13.06 9.45 6.19
C SER A 41 14.17 9.10 7.19
N PHE A 42 15.35 8.73 6.70
CA PHE A 42 16.53 8.49 7.54
C PHE A 42 16.99 9.75 8.27
N VAL A 43 17.08 10.90 7.55
CA VAL A 43 17.46 12.19 8.15
C VAL A 43 16.47 12.60 9.23
N ILE A 44 15.16 12.48 8.96
CA ILE A 44 14.11 12.77 9.96
C ILE A 44 14.22 11.82 11.15
N GLY A 45 14.38 10.52 10.90
CA GLY A 45 14.56 9.52 11.96
C GLY A 45 15.76 9.81 12.84
N LYS A 46 16.89 10.17 12.24
CA LYS A 46 18.12 10.54 12.96
C LYS A 46 17.94 11.82 13.79
N SER A 47 17.28 12.84 13.25
CA SER A 47 17.09 14.13 13.95
C SER A 47 16.07 14.04 15.09
N THR A 48 15.05 13.17 14.96
CA THR A 48 13.98 13.03 15.96
C THR A 48 14.19 11.87 16.93
N GLY A 49 15.15 10.99 16.64
CA GLY A 49 15.34 9.71 17.35
C GLY A 49 14.23 8.68 17.08
N LYS A 50 13.39 8.88 16.03
CA LYS A 50 12.22 8.04 15.74
C LYS A 50 12.27 7.50 14.31
N TYR A 51 12.85 6.33 14.14
CA TYR A 51 12.94 5.67 12.82
C TYR A 51 11.62 5.08 12.35
N SER A 52 10.64 4.88 13.24
CA SER A 52 9.26 4.51 12.89
C SER A 52 8.51 5.56 12.07
N ILE A 53 9.08 6.76 11.86
CA ILE A 53 8.54 7.77 10.93
C ILE A 53 8.36 7.22 9.52
N ILE A 54 9.16 6.22 9.14
CA ILE A 54 9.07 5.56 7.84
C ILE A 54 7.69 4.93 7.61
N ASP A 55 7.02 4.42 8.65
CA ASP A 55 5.67 3.87 8.54
C ASP A 55 4.67 4.93 8.04
N ALA A 56 4.84 6.19 8.46
CA ALA A 56 4.01 7.29 7.98
C ALA A 56 4.41 7.80 6.59
N ILE A 57 5.66 7.59 6.20
CA ILE A 57 6.20 7.98 4.90
C ILE A 57 5.80 6.98 3.80
N TRP A 58 5.43 5.75 4.16
CA TRP A 58 5.09 4.69 3.20
C TRP A 58 4.02 5.13 2.19
N GLY A 59 2.85 5.55 2.66
CA GLY A 59 1.78 6.02 1.79
C GLY A 59 2.20 7.19 0.89
N PRO A 60 2.70 8.31 1.44
CA PRO A 60 3.25 9.42 0.65
C PRO A 60 4.37 9.02 -0.31
N GLY A 61 5.20 8.03 0.05
CA GLY A 61 6.26 7.51 -0.82
C GLY A 61 5.71 6.88 -2.10
N PHE A 62 4.62 6.12 -2.03
CA PHE A 62 3.92 5.62 -3.21
C PHE A 62 3.32 6.75 -4.05
N ALA A 63 2.79 7.80 -3.40
CA ALA A 63 2.30 8.98 -4.12
C ALA A 63 3.43 9.69 -4.89
N VAL A 64 4.62 9.81 -4.29
CA VAL A 64 5.82 10.34 -4.98
C VAL A 64 6.18 9.49 -6.19
N ILE A 65 6.21 8.15 -6.05
CA ILE A 65 6.46 7.24 -7.18
C ILE A 65 5.44 7.47 -8.30
N ALA A 66 4.14 7.53 -7.96
CA ALA A 66 3.09 7.72 -8.94
C ALA A 66 3.23 9.05 -9.70
N VAL A 67 3.52 10.15 -8.98
CA VAL A 67 3.76 11.46 -9.59
C VAL A 67 5.00 11.46 -10.49
N VAL A 68 6.11 10.89 -10.02
CA VAL A 68 7.34 10.82 -10.83
C VAL A 68 7.12 9.99 -12.07
N ALA A 69 6.53 8.78 -11.96
CA ALA A 69 6.24 7.94 -13.11
C ALA A 69 5.28 8.62 -14.10
N PHE A 70 4.26 9.33 -13.59
CA PHE A 70 3.34 10.13 -14.41
C PHE A 70 4.06 11.22 -15.20
N LEU A 71 4.94 11.98 -14.56
CA LEU A 71 5.65 13.11 -15.19
C LEU A 71 6.68 12.65 -16.23
N VAL A 72 7.48 11.63 -15.91
CA VAL A 72 8.55 11.17 -16.82
C VAL A 72 8.01 10.37 -18.02
N SER A 73 6.76 9.93 -17.96
CA SER A 73 6.08 9.22 -19.06
C SER A 73 5.07 10.09 -19.82
N LEU A 74 5.17 11.43 -19.71
CA LEU A 74 4.30 12.33 -20.47
C LEU A 74 4.41 12.04 -21.97
N GLY A 75 3.26 12.06 -22.66
CA GLY A 75 3.17 11.68 -24.08
C GLY A 75 3.01 10.17 -24.34
N ASN A 76 3.08 9.33 -23.31
CA ASN A 76 2.83 7.88 -23.37
C ASN A 76 1.60 7.49 -22.58
N GLY A 77 1.06 6.28 -22.85
CA GLY A 77 -0.03 5.67 -22.13
C GLY A 77 -1.40 6.31 -22.34
N ASP A 78 -2.44 5.60 -21.89
CA ASP A 78 -3.83 6.08 -21.93
C ASP A 78 -4.08 7.15 -20.87
N PRO A 79 -4.58 8.35 -21.23
CA PRO A 79 -4.78 9.44 -20.25
C PRO A 79 -5.75 9.06 -19.13
N THR A 80 -6.81 8.31 -19.42
CA THR A 80 -7.80 7.92 -18.42
C THR A 80 -7.20 7.00 -17.37
N LEU A 81 -6.46 5.98 -17.82
CA LEU A 81 -5.77 5.05 -16.93
C LEU A 81 -4.73 5.77 -16.06
N ARG A 82 -3.93 6.64 -16.67
CA ARG A 82 -2.88 7.40 -15.98
C ARG A 82 -3.43 8.28 -14.85
N TRP A 83 -4.43 9.10 -15.16
CA TRP A 83 -5.06 9.98 -14.15
C TRP A 83 -5.79 9.19 -13.08
N LEU A 84 -6.48 8.10 -13.46
CA LEU A 84 -7.18 7.25 -12.51
C LEU A 84 -6.21 6.64 -11.50
N VAL A 85 -5.15 5.97 -11.98
CA VAL A 85 -4.18 5.30 -11.08
C VAL A 85 -3.39 6.32 -10.25
N LEU A 86 -3.02 7.47 -10.83
CA LEU A 86 -2.41 8.57 -10.07
C LEU A 86 -3.31 9.01 -8.91
N ALA A 87 -4.60 9.27 -9.19
CA ALA A 87 -5.56 9.67 -8.17
C ALA A 87 -5.73 8.59 -7.09
N MET A 88 -5.89 7.32 -7.48
CA MET A 88 -6.00 6.20 -6.55
C MET A 88 -4.81 6.15 -5.58
N VAL A 89 -3.59 6.21 -6.09
CA VAL A 89 -2.38 6.10 -5.26
C VAL A 89 -2.17 7.33 -4.38
N VAL A 90 -2.40 8.53 -4.92
CA VAL A 90 -2.25 9.78 -4.14
C VAL A 90 -3.28 9.87 -3.02
N VAL A 91 -4.55 9.58 -3.31
CA VAL A 91 -5.63 9.62 -2.29
C VAL A 91 -5.35 8.62 -1.19
N TRP A 92 -5.06 7.36 -1.54
CA TRP A 92 -4.75 6.32 -0.55
C TRP A 92 -3.48 6.65 0.23
N GLY A 93 -2.41 7.03 -0.45
CA GLY A 93 -1.11 7.26 0.17
C GLY A 93 -1.10 8.42 1.14
N LEU A 94 -1.73 9.56 0.77
CA LEU A 94 -1.83 10.73 1.65
C LEU A 94 -2.75 10.45 2.84
N ARG A 95 -3.87 9.73 2.63
CA ARG A 95 -4.73 9.29 3.72
C ARG A 95 -3.99 8.41 4.73
N LEU A 96 -3.28 7.37 4.23
CA LEU A 96 -2.55 6.45 5.11
C LEU A 96 -1.47 7.17 5.89
N GLY A 97 -0.62 7.94 5.20
CA GLY A 97 0.45 8.69 5.86
C GLY A 97 -0.07 9.70 6.88
N GLY A 98 -1.10 10.45 6.51
CA GLY A 98 -1.75 11.41 7.41
C GLY A 98 -2.35 10.74 8.66
N TYR A 99 -3.02 9.60 8.49
CA TYR A 99 -3.55 8.83 9.62
C TYR A 99 -2.45 8.33 10.56
N ILE A 100 -1.37 7.76 10.01
CA ILE A 100 -0.26 7.25 10.82
C ILE A 100 0.46 8.40 11.56
N LEU A 101 0.70 9.53 10.89
CA LEU A 101 1.29 10.72 11.52
C LEU A 101 0.43 11.22 12.69
N PHE A 102 -0.88 11.33 12.46
CA PHE A 102 -1.81 11.77 13.50
C PHE A 102 -1.84 10.78 14.67
N ARG A 103 -1.95 9.49 14.39
CA ARG A 103 -2.00 8.42 15.40
C ARG A 103 -0.74 8.36 16.26
N ASN A 104 0.43 8.60 15.67
CA ASN A 104 1.72 8.48 16.34
C ASN A 104 2.22 9.80 16.96
N LYS A 105 1.44 10.90 16.81
CA LYS A 105 1.81 12.21 17.36
C LYS A 105 1.99 12.13 18.88
N GLY A 106 3.15 12.58 19.37
CA GLY A 106 3.48 12.59 20.79
C GLY A 106 3.88 11.24 21.39
N LEU A 107 3.80 10.14 20.64
CA LEU A 107 4.24 8.83 21.12
C LEU A 107 5.77 8.69 21.04
N PRO A 108 6.39 7.85 21.91
CA PRO A 108 7.80 7.47 21.79
C PRO A 108 8.05 6.64 20.51
N GLU A 109 9.32 6.23 20.30
CA GLU A 109 9.66 5.29 19.22
C GLU A 109 8.88 3.97 19.35
N ASP A 110 8.45 3.40 18.22
CA ASP A 110 7.74 2.13 18.20
C ASP A 110 8.64 0.99 18.70
N PRO A 111 8.17 0.16 19.64
CA PRO A 111 8.95 -0.96 20.18
C PRO A 111 9.54 -1.90 19.13
N ARG A 112 8.89 -2.06 17.96
CA ARG A 112 9.44 -2.86 16.84
C ARG A 112 10.77 -2.32 16.34
N TYR A 113 10.88 -1.00 16.24
CA TYR A 113 12.11 -0.33 15.79
C TYR A 113 13.15 -0.31 16.90
N GLN A 114 12.73 -0.15 18.16
CA GLN A 114 13.63 -0.26 19.31
C GLN A 114 14.29 -1.64 19.36
N GLU A 115 13.51 -2.72 19.24
CA GLU A 115 14.02 -4.10 19.21
C GLU A 115 14.91 -4.36 17.99
N MET A 116 14.47 -3.94 16.79
CA MET A 116 15.21 -4.13 15.54
C MET A 116 16.57 -3.43 15.54
N LEU A 117 16.65 -2.28 16.20
CA LEU A 117 17.82 -1.40 16.22
C LEU A 117 18.59 -1.45 17.53
N ALA A 118 18.24 -2.34 18.47
CA ALA A 118 18.93 -2.47 19.77
C ALA A 118 20.44 -2.67 19.63
N ASP A 119 20.86 -3.47 18.63
CA ASP A 119 22.28 -3.77 18.35
C ASP A 119 22.85 -2.91 17.19
N ALA A 120 22.20 -1.78 16.84
CA ALA A 120 22.63 -0.97 15.71
C ALA A 120 23.85 -0.12 16.04
N ASN A 121 25.02 -0.56 15.62
CA ASN A 121 26.28 0.17 15.73
C ASN A 121 26.46 1.08 14.50
N GLY A 122 25.81 2.26 14.52
CA GLY A 122 25.97 3.30 13.51
C GLY A 122 24.92 3.33 12.38
N PRO A 123 24.99 4.36 11.53
CA PRO A 123 23.96 4.66 10.53
C PRO A 123 23.84 3.60 9.44
N GLY A 124 24.92 2.93 9.06
CA GLY A 124 24.90 1.90 8.02
C GLY A 124 24.03 0.69 8.36
N VAL A 125 23.94 0.33 9.65
CA VAL A 125 23.08 -0.77 10.11
C VAL A 125 21.61 -0.38 9.97
N ILE A 126 21.26 0.87 10.31
CA ILE A 126 19.90 1.40 10.17
C ILE A 126 19.49 1.41 8.70
N VAL A 127 20.34 1.93 7.83
CA VAL A 127 20.09 1.94 6.38
C VAL A 127 19.84 0.52 5.86
N ARG A 128 20.69 -0.44 6.22
CA ARG A 128 20.57 -1.83 5.77
C ARG A 128 19.34 -2.54 6.35
N LYS A 129 19.02 -2.33 7.63
CA LYS A 129 17.90 -3.02 8.30
C LYS A 129 16.54 -2.39 8.02
N VAL A 130 16.48 -1.07 7.79
CA VAL A 130 15.22 -0.32 7.68
C VAL A 130 15.03 0.26 6.28
N GLN A 131 15.93 1.15 5.82
CA GLN A 131 15.70 1.94 4.62
C GLN A 131 15.72 1.10 3.33
N VAL A 132 16.74 0.28 3.16
CA VAL A 132 16.91 -0.52 1.93
C VAL A 132 15.77 -1.53 1.75
N PRO A 133 15.42 -2.37 2.73
CA PRO A 133 14.32 -3.32 2.54
C PRO A 133 12.98 -2.64 2.26
N GLN A 134 12.68 -1.54 2.96
CA GLN A 134 11.42 -0.83 2.76
C GLN A 134 11.38 -0.08 1.44
N GLY A 135 12.48 0.56 1.03
CA GLY A 135 12.56 1.23 -0.27
C GLY A 135 12.42 0.27 -1.44
N LEU A 136 13.14 -0.86 -1.41
CA LEU A 136 13.02 -1.89 -2.44
C LEU A 136 11.61 -2.50 -2.50
N THR A 137 11.02 -2.75 -1.34
CA THR A 137 9.63 -3.25 -1.26
C THR A 137 8.65 -2.23 -1.85
N MET A 138 8.76 -0.96 -1.48
CA MET A 138 7.91 0.11 -2.00
C MET A 138 8.04 0.24 -3.53
N TRP A 139 9.26 0.23 -4.05
CA TRP A 139 9.52 0.28 -5.49
C TRP A 139 8.93 -0.92 -6.22
N PHE A 140 9.13 -2.13 -5.70
CA PHE A 140 8.61 -3.36 -6.30
C PHE A 140 7.07 -3.41 -6.26
N VAL A 141 6.47 -3.08 -5.13
CA VAL A 141 5.00 -3.07 -4.97
C VAL A 141 4.36 -2.04 -5.88
N SER A 142 5.05 -0.95 -6.24
CA SER A 142 4.55 0.07 -7.17
C SER A 142 4.63 -0.30 -8.66
N LEU A 143 5.12 -1.49 -9.04
CA LEU A 143 5.23 -1.89 -10.46
C LEU A 143 3.93 -1.72 -11.27
N PRO A 144 2.73 -2.13 -10.80
CA PRO A 144 1.51 -1.89 -11.56
C PRO A 144 1.20 -0.39 -11.75
N VAL A 145 1.59 0.46 -10.78
CA VAL A 145 1.45 1.91 -10.89
C VAL A 145 2.34 2.45 -12.00
N GLN A 146 3.61 2.08 -12.01
CA GLN A 146 4.59 2.52 -13.01
C GLN A 146 4.21 2.03 -14.41
N LEU A 147 3.69 0.79 -14.50
CA LEU A 147 3.21 0.22 -15.74
C LEU A 147 1.98 0.98 -16.27
N ALA A 148 1.01 1.32 -15.41
CA ALA A 148 -0.19 2.07 -15.79
C ALA A 148 0.13 3.41 -16.48
N MET A 149 1.27 4.01 -16.16
CA MET A 149 1.67 5.31 -16.72
C MET A 149 2.09 5.24 -18.19
N VAL A 150 2.36 4.05 -18.70
CA VAL A 150 2.89 3.87 -20.08
C VAL A 150 2.03 2.95 -20.95
N LEU A 151 1.03 2.26 -20.41
CA LEU A 151 0.18 1.35 -21.19
C LEU A 151 -0.67 2.11 -22.22
N PRO A 152 -0.51 1.84 -23.53
CA PRO A 152 -1.29 2.47 -24.57
C PRO A 152 -2.68 1.83 -24.70
N GLY A 153 -3.64 2.61 -25.18
CA GLY A 153 -4.98 2.14 -25.55
C GLY A 153 -5.98 2.05 -24.41
N PRO A 154 -7.27 1.96 -24.76
CA PRO A 154 -8.34 1.96 -23.77
C PRO A 154 -8.37 0.65 -22.99
N ALA A 155 -8.28 0.73 -21.66
CA ALA A 155 -8.28 -0.42 -20.78
C ALA A 155 -9.66 -1.08 -20.57
N GLY A 156 -10.69 -0.64 -21.27
CA GLY A 156 -12.04 -1.21 -21.22
C GLY A 156 -12.65 -1.19 -19.81
N TRP A 157 -13.54 -2.15 -19.55
CA TRP A 157 -14.29 -2.23 -18.28
C TRP A 157 -13.43 -2.68 -17.08
N VAL A 158 -12.28 -3.31 -17.32
CA VAL A 158 -11.42 -3.88 -16.27
C VAL A 158 -10.87 -2.80 -15.34
N ILE A 159 -10.59 -1.59 -15.86
CA ILE A 159 -10.15 -0.47 -15.01
C ILE A 159 -11.20 -0.06 -13.98
N TRP A 160 -12.47 -0.13 -14.36
CA TRP A 160 -13.59 0.20 -13.48
C TRP A 160 -13.82 -0.86 -12.42
N LEU A 161 -13.57 -2.15 -12.76
CA LEU A 161 -13.53 -3.23 -11.77
C LEU A 161 -12.38 -2.99 -10.77
N GLY A 162 -11.20 -2.61 -11.27
CA GLY A 162 -10.07 -2.23 -10.43
C GLY A 162 -10.41 -1.08 -9.49
N LEU A 163 -11.06 -0.03 -10.00
CA LEU A 163 -11.54 1.09 -9.19
C LEU A 163 -12.57 0.65 -8.15
N ALA A 164 -13.52 -0.21 -8.50
CA ALA A 164 -14.53 -0.70 -7.55
C ALA A 164 -13.89 -1.47 -6.40
N VAL A 165 -12.96 -2.38 -6.68
CA VAL A 165 -12.21 -3.12 -5.65
C VAL A 165 -11.36 -2.18 -4.79
N TYR A 166 -10.71 -1.19 -5.40
CA TYR A 166 -9.97 -0.14 -4.68
C TYR A 166 -10.88 0.65 -3.72
N LEU A 167 -12.07 1.06 -4.17
CA LEU A 167 -13.01 1.81 -3.32
C LEU A 167 -13.51 0.99 -2.13
N VAL A 168 -13.75 -0.31 -2.32
CA VAL A 168 -14.03 -1.23 -1.21
C VAL A 168 -12.85 -1.24 -0.24
N GLY A 169 -11.63 -1.33 -0.75
CA GLY A 169 -10.42 -1.29 0.06
C GLY A 169 -10.28 -0.01 0.86
N LEU A 170 -10.39 1.13 0.19
CA LEU A 170 -10.32 2.45 0.82
C LEU A 170 -11.38 2.64 1.93
N PHE A 171 -12.60 2.13 1.69
CA PHE A 171 -13.67 2.13 2.68
C PHE A 171 -13.29 1.32 3.93
N PHE A 172 -12.88 0.06 3.75
CA PHE A 172 -12.53 -0.80 4.88
C PHE A 172 -11.36 -0.24 5.70
N GLU A 173 -10.38 0.33 5.03
CA GLU A 173 -9.21 0.91 5.66
C GLU A 173 -9.56 2.20 6.40
N ALA A 174 -10.24 3.15 5.76
CA ALA A 174 -10.58 4.42 6.37
C ALA A 174 -11.58 4.27 7.53
N VAL A 175 -12.63 3.48 7.33
CA VAL A 175 -13.64 3.24 8.37
C VAL A 175 -13.09 2.39 9.50
N GLY A 176 -12.29 1.34 9.20
CA GLY A 176 -11.66 0.50 10.19
C GLY A 176 -10.71 1.28 11.10
N ASP A 177 -9.85 2.11 10.51
CA ASP A 177 -8.94 3.00 11.22
C ASP A 177 -9.69 4.03 12.06
N GLY A 178 -10.72 4.66 11.51
CA GLY A 178 -11.56 5.64 12.21
C GLY A 178 -12.29 5.02 13.41
N GLN A 179 -12.87 3.84 13.25
CA GLN A 179 -13.52 3.10 14.33
C GLN A 179 -12.54 2.76 15.46
N LEU A 180 -11.33 2.30 15.12
CA LEU A 180 -10.31 1.99 16.12
C LEU A 180 -9.80 3.24 16.83
N ALA A 181 -9.62 4.34 16.11
CA ALA A 181 -9.21 5.62 16.68
C ALA A 181 -10.26 6.15 17.67
N ALA A 182 -11.53 6.15 17.29
CA ALA A 182 -12.64 6.56 18.14
C ALA A 182 -12.75 5.68 19.39
N PHE A 183 -12.61 4.36 19.24
CA PHE A 183 -12.62 3.42 20.36
C PHE A 183 -11.49 3.69 21.36
N LYS A 184 -10.28 3.94 20.88
CA LYS A 184 -9.11 4.22 21.74
C LYS A 184 -9.17 5.59 22.42
N LYS A 185 -9.88 6.55 21.83
CA LYS A 185 -10.04 7.90 22.39
C LYS A 185 -10.93 7.90 23.66
N ASP A 186 -11.84 6.96 23.78
CA ASP A 186 -12.72 6.82 24.93
C ASP A 186 -11.97 6.13 26.11
N PRO A 187 -11.75 6.82 27.24
CA PRO A 187 -11.08 6.26 28.42
C PRO A 187 -11.75 5.01 28.97
N ALA A 188 -13.09 4.91 28.81
CA ALA A 188 -13.85 3.74 29.27
C ALA A 188 -13.49 2.45 28.54
N ASN A 189 -12.83 2.56 27.36
CA ASN A 189 -12.37 1.41 26.57
C ASN A 189 -10.91 1.02 26.85
N LYS A 190 -10.24 1.69 27.81
CA LYS A 190 -8.86 1.36 28.17
C LYS A 190 -8.76 -0.11 28.60
N GLY A 191 -7.87 -0.87 27.96
CA GLY A 191 -7.69 -2.30 28.23
C GLY A 191 -8.71 -3.22 27.53
N LYS A 192 -9.79 -2.70 26.98
CA LYS A 192 -10.81 -3.50 26.27
C LYS A 192 -10.37 -3.83 24.83
N LEU A 193 -11.05 -4.80 24.26
CA LEU A 193 -10.87 -5.25 22.89
C LEU A 193 -11.85 -4.53 21.95
N MET A 194 -11.37 -4.07 20.80
CA MET A 194 -12.23 -3.52 19.73
C MET A 194 -12.82 -4.67 18.92
N ASP A 195 -14.13 -4.93 19.06
CA ASP A 195 -14.86 -6.02 18.40
C ASP A 195 -16.20 -5.57 17.79
N ARG A 196 -16.33 -4.26 17.49
CA ARG A 196 -17.54 -3.61 16.98
C ARG A 196 -17.33 -3.11 15.56
N GLY A 197 -18.41 -2.76 14.86
CA GLY A 197 -18.36 -2.26 13.49
C GLY A 197 -17.68 -3.25 12.56
N LEU A 198 -16.73 -2.81 11.73
CA LEU A 198 -15.98 -3.67 10.82
C LEU A 198 -15.14 -4.70 11.56
N TRP A 199 -14.65 -4.39 12.77
CA TRP A 199 -13.86 -5.27 13.62
C TRP A 199 -14.65 -6.48 14.15
N ARG A 200 -15.97 -6.48 14.01
CA ARG A 200 -16.82 -7.63 14.28
C ARG A 200 -16.73 -8.70 13.18
N TYR A 201 -16.49 -8.29 11.93
CA TYR A 201 -16.50 -9.18 10.75
C TYR A 201 -15.11 -9.69 10.40
N THR A 202 -14.06 -8.92 10.68
CA THR A 202 -12.67 -9.31 10.54
C THR A 202 -11.83 -8.68 11.64
N ARG A 203 -10.79 -9.38 12.10
CA ARG A 203 -9.86 -8.86 13.10
C ARG A 203 -8.88 -7.81 12.55
N HIS A 204 -8.84 -7.64 11.23
CA HIS A 204 -7.93 -6.73 10.54
C HIS A 204 -8.61 -6.05 9.34
N PRO A 205 -9.67 -5.23 9.58
CA PRO A 205 -10.40 -4.58 8.50
C PRO A 205 -9.52 -3.64 7.67
N ASN A 206 -8.58 -2.93 8.30
CA ASN A 206 -7.64 -2.06 7.62
C ASN A 206 -6.64 -2.84 6.74
N TYR A 207 -6.15 -4.00 7.16
CA TYR A 207 -5.27 -4.82 6.31
C TYR A 207 -6.02 -5.48 5.15
N PHE A 208 -7.27 -5.87 5.36
CA PHE A 208 -8.12 -6.32 4.27
C PHE A 208 -8.35 -5.18 3.27
N GLY A 209 -8.58 -3.97 3.77
CA GLY A 209 -8.73 -2.78 2.95
C GLY A 209 -7.50 -2.49 2.10
N ASP A 210 -6.32 -2.49 2.72
CA ASP A 210 -5.04 -2.28 2.04
C ASP A 210 -4.76 -3.35 0.96
N ALA A 211 -5.07 -4.61 1.25
CA ALA A 211 -5.00 -5.69 0.26
C ALA A 211 -5.93 -5.43 -0.95
N CYS A 212 -7.16 -4.99 -0.72
CA CYS A 212 -8.10 -4.63 -1.78
C CYS A 212 -7.60 -3.42 -2.59
N VAL A 213 -7.00 -2.42 -1.95
CA VAL A 213 -6.39 -1.27 -2.65
C VAL A 213 -5.36 -1.74 -3.67
N TRP A 214 -4.41 -2.59 -3.26
CA TRP A 214 -3.35 -3.06 -4.15
C TRP A 214 -3.83 -4.06 -5.20
N VAL A 215 -4.79 -4.91 -4.87
CA VAL A 215 -5.47 -5.75 -5.86
C VAL A 215 -6.23 -4.88 -6.87
N GLY A 216 -6.93 -3.84 -6.42
CA GLY A 216 -7.64 -2.90 -7.30
C GLY A 216 -6.69 -2.19 -8.26
N ILE A 217 -5.54 -1.68 -7.78
CA ILE A 217 -4.51 -1.06 -8.62
C ILE A 217 -3.96 -2.07 -9.64
N PHE A 218 -3.64 -3.30 -9.22
CA PHE A 218 -3.20 -4.36 -10.14
C PHE A 218 -4.24 -4.65 -11.24
N LEU A 219 -5.51 -4.75 -10.88
CA LEU A 219 -6.58 -5.02 -11.84
C LEU A 219 -6.64 -3.96 -12.95
N THR A 220 -6.29 -2.70 -12.68
CA THR A 220 -6.30 -1.64 -13.71
C THR A 220 -5.34 -1.90 -14.87
N VAL A 221 -4.33 -2.74 -14.68
CA VAL A 221 -3.33 -3.10 -15.71
C VAL A 221 -3.44 -4.55 -16.18
N SER A 222 -4.26 -5.39 -15.51
CA SER A 222 -4.35 -6.84 -15.75
C SER A 222 -5.01 -7.24 -17.08
N TRP A 223 -5.54 -6.30 -17.85
CA TRP A 223 -6.05 -6.53 -19.20
C TRP A 223 -4.93 -6.76 -20.24
N THR A 224 -3.67 -6.54 -19.86
CA THR A 224 -2.49 -6.81 -20.70
C THR A 224 -1.67 -7.98 -20.13
N TRP A 225 -0.97 -8.71 -21.00
CA TRP A 225 -0.07 -9.77 -20.54
C TRP A 225 1.09 -9.22 -19.69
N VAL A 226 1.59 -8.02 -20.02
CA VAL A 226 2.62 -7.32 -19.23
C VAL A 226 2.08 -6.96 -17.83
N GLY A 227 0.80 -6.58 -17.76
CA GLY A 227 0.11 -6.30 -16.49
C GLY A 227 0.14 -7.50 -15.56
N TRP A 228 -0.05 -8.72 -16.08
CA TRP A 228 0.02 -9.95 -15.27
C TRP A 228 1.40 -10.19 -14.67
N LEU A 229 2.48 -9.71 -15.26
CA LEU A 229 3.81 -9.82 -14.65
C LEU A 229 3.93 -9.03 -13.33
N THR A 230 3.04 -8.07 -13.11
CA THR A 230 3.00 -7.30 -11.86
C THR A 230 2.18 -7.95 -10.75
N ILE A 231 1.62 -9.17 -10.95
CA ILE A 231 0.81 -9.89 -9.94
C ILE A 231 1.57 -10.10 -8.63
N LEU A 232 2.90 -10.21 -8.68
CA LEU A 232 3.72 -10.36 -7.49
C LEU A 232 3.69 -9.13 -6.58
N SER A 233 3.30 -7.95 -7.09
CA SER A 233 3.13 -6.73 -6.29
C SER A 233 2.03 -6.89 -5.22
N PRO A 234 0.75 -7.10 -5.57
CA PRO A 234 -0.29 -7.33 -4.56
C PRO A 234 -0.04 -8.60 -3.74
N VAL A 235 0.54 -9.65 -4.31
CA VAL A 235 0.90 -10.87 -3.56
C VAL A 235 1.90 -10.56 -2.47
N LEU A 236 2.98 -9.82 -2.77
CA LEU A 236 3.96 -9.41 -1.77
C LEU A 236 3.33 -8.52 -0.70
N MET A 237 2.48 -7.55 -1.09
CA MET A 237 1.80 -6.69 -0.13
C MET A 237 0.92 -7.51 0.82
N ILE A 238 0.07 -8.40 0.29
CA ILE A 238 -0.79 -9.28 1.10
C ILE A 238 0.03 -10.16 2.04
N TRP A 239 1.15 -10.71 1.56
CA TRP A 239 2.04 -11.51 2.40
C TRP A 239 2.66 -10.70 3.55
N LEU A 240 3.12 -9.48 3.29
CA LEU A 240 3.63 -8.58 4.33
C LEU A 240 2.56 -8.27 5.37
N LEU A 241 1.35 -7.93 4.95
CA LEU A 241 0.22 -7.60 5.83
C LEU A 241 -0.23 -8.78 6.69
N THR A 242 -0.20 -10.00 6.14
CA THR A 242 -0.77 -11.18 6.81
C THR A 242 0.26 -12.00 7.59
N ALA A 243 1.44 -12.21 7.02
CA ALA A 243 2.40 -13.19 7.54
C ALA A 243 3.59 -12.55 8.29
N LYS A 244 4.07 -11.38 7.87
CA LYS A 244 5.37 -10.88 8.38
C LYS A 244 5.23 -9.71 9.36
N THR A 245 4.62 -8.60 8.95
CA THR A 245 4.67 -7.34 9.71
C THR A 245 3.33 -6.90 10.29
N GLY A 246 2.23 -7.31 9.68
CA GLY A 246 0.89 -6.83 10.03
C GLY A 246 0.20 -7.73 11.05
N LYS A 247 -0.67 -8.62 10.55
CA LYS A 247 -1.57 -9.46 11.33
C LYS A 247 -0.82 -10.33 12.35
N ALA A 248 0.19 -11.10 11.92
CA ALA A 248 0.87 -12.07 12.78
C ALA A 248 1.48 -11.41 14.03
N LEU A 249 2.13 -10.26 13.85
CA LEU A 249 2.74 -9.54 14.96
C LEU A 249 1.70 -8.91 15.90
N THR A 250 0.64 -8.33 15.34
CA THR A 250 -0.45 -7.73 16.11
C THR A 250 -1.19 -8.77 16.94
N GLU A 251 -1.53 -9.92 16.36
CA GLU A 251 -2.23 -11.01 17.06
C GLU A 251 -1.38 -11.61 18.17
N ARG A 252 -0.08 -11.79 17.98
CA ARG A 252 0.84 -12.25 19.03
C ARG A 252 0.85 -11.30 20.23
N ARG A 253 0.91 -9.99 19.99
CA ARG A 253 0.87 -8.98 21.08
C ARG A 253 -0.49 -8.94 21.79
N MET A 254 -1.58 -9.09 21.02
CA MET A 254 -2.93 -9.06 21.60
C MET A 254 -3.26 -10.31 22.40
N SER A 255 -2.80 -11.48 21.97
CA SER A 255 -3.01 -12.74 22.70
C SER A 255 -2.39 -12.74 24.09
N SER A 256 -1.25 -12.04 24.28
CA SER A 256 -0.57 -11.94 25.58
C SER A 256 -1.07 -10.79 26.46
N SER A 257 -1.76 -9.78 25.89
CA SER A 257 -2.06 -8.53 26.60
C SER A 257 -3.55 -8.21 26.76
N ARG A 258 -4.46 -8.95 26.10
CA ARG A 258 -5.90 -8.62 26.07
C ARG A 258 -6.78 -9.76 26.58
N PRO A 259 -7.47 -9.59 27.72
CA PRO A 259 -8.50 -10.53 28.17
C PRO A 259 -9.60 -10.71 27.10
N GLY A 260 -10.09 -11.94 26.92
CA GLY A 260 -11.14 -12.25 25.93
C GLY A 260 -10.67 -12.30 24.47
N TYR A 261 -9.36 -12.17 24.20
CA TYR A 261 -8.86 -12.23 22.84
C TYR A 261 -9.07 -13.62 22.19
N ALA A 262 -8.94 -14.70 22.95
CA ALA A 262 -9.19 -16.06 22.47
C ALA A 262 -10.66 -16.24 22.00
N ASP A 263 -11.63 -15.71 22.72
CA ASP A 263 -13.05 -15.74 22.32
C ASP A 263 -13.30 -14.90 21.05
N TYR A 264 -12.60 -13.77 20.94
CA TYR A 264 -12.67 -12.95 19.74
C TYR A 264 -12.11 -13.67 18.51
N VAL A 265 -10.98 -14.36 18.65
CA VAL A 265 -10.38 -15.20 17.59
C VAL A 265 -11.32 -16.32 17.18
N ALA A 266 -12.00 -16.97 18.15
CA ALA A 266 -12.90 -18.08 17.87
C ALA A 266 -14.13 -17.67 17.03
N ARG A 267 -14.65 -16.46 17.24
CA ARG A 267 -15.88 -15.98 16.56
C ARG A 267 -15.65 -15.09 15.36
N THR A 268 -14.47 -14.45 15.22
CA THR A 268 -14.22 -13.43 14.20
C THR A 268 -13.16 -13.88 13.21
N SER A 269 -13.46 -13.72 11.92
CA SER A 269 -12.52 -14.04 10.83
C SER A 269 -11.18 -13.34 10.99
N GLY A 270 -10.10 -14.01 10.57
CA GLY A 270 -8.76 -13.47 10.69
C GLY A 270 -8.39 -12.40 9.66
N PHE A 271 -9.04 -12.41 8.49
CA PHE A 271 -8.68 -11.51 7.39
C PHE A 271 -9.87 -11.12 6.53
N PHE A 272 -10.55 -12.08 5.87
CA PHE A 272 -11.74 -11.77 5.06
C PHE A 272 -12.91 -11.40 5.96
N PRO A 273 -13.67 -10.34 5.64
CA PRO A 273 -14.88 -9.98 6.38
C PRO A 273 -15.95 -11.07 6.22
N LEU A 274 -16.22 -11.80 7.30
CA LEU A 274 -17.23 -12.85 7.34
C LEU A 274 -18.19 -12.62 8.53
N PRO A 275 -19.45 -13.04 8.44
CA PRO A 275 -20.37 -13.01 9.58
C PRO A 275 -19.74 -13.69 10.80
N PRO A 276 -19.85 -13.11 12.01
CA PRO A 276 -19.27 -13.70 13.21
C PRO A 276 -19.94 -15.03 13.54
N LYS A 277 -19.14 -16.00 13.94
CA LYS A 277 -19.63 -17.29 14.43
C LYS A 277 -20.29 -17.13 15.81
N LYS A 278 -21.22 -18.01 16.14
CA LYS A 278 -21.74 -18.10 17.51
C LYS A 278 -20.62 -18.48 18.46
N SER A 279 -20.54 -17.78 19.61
CA SER A 279 -19.57 -18.13 20.64
C SER A 279 -19.79 -19.57 21.12
N PRO A 280 -18.74 -20.39 21.30
CA PRO A 280 -18.90 -21.68 21.93
C PRO A 280 -19.52 -21.51 23.33
N PRO A 281 -20.32 -22.45 23.82
CA PRO A 281 -20.84 -22.39 25.18
C PRO A 281 -19.69 -22.29 26.17
N LYS A 282 -19.76 -21.37 27.13
CA LYS A 282 -18.79 -21.28 28.21
C LYS A 282 -18.83 -22.60 28.96
N LYS A 283 -17.71 -23.33 28.98
CA LYS A 283 -17.51 -24.47 29.88
C LYS A 283 -17.34 -24.00 31.32
#